data_d155c9e24d5bf4a6e5d374f98bbcb0ab
#
_entry.id   d155c9e24d5bf4a6e5d374f98bbcb0ab
#
_cell.length_a   1.000
_cell.length_b   1.000
_cell.length_c   1.000
_cell.angle_alpha   90.00
_cell.angle_beta   90.00
_cell.angle_gamma   90.00
#
_symmetry.space_group_name_H-M   'P 1'
#
loop_
_entity.id
_entity.type
_entity.pdbx_description
1 polymer ?
#
loop_
_entity_poly.entity_id
_entity_poly.type
_entity_poly.pdbx_seq_one_letter_code
_entity_poly.pdbx_strand_id
1 'polypeptide(L)'
;MRNLSIDIESFSSINLSKSGCYRYVESPDFEILLFGYSLDGGAAQVVDLACGEKIPADVIAALTDEAVTKWAFNASFERVCLSRFIGLPTGEYIDPASWHCSMVWAATMGLPLSLEGVGAVLKLDKQKLTEGKDLIKYFCQPCAPTKAN
;
A
#
# COMPACT_ATOMS: atom_id res chain seq x y z
N MET A 1 -19.22 6.35 4.96
CA MET A 1 -17.74 6.21 5.02
C MET A 1 -17.13 7.60 5.06
N ARG A 2 -16.29 7.90 6.06
CA ARG A 2 -15.56 9.17 6.19
C ARG A 2 -14.05 8.97 6.09
N ASN A 3 -13.56 7.85 6.60
CA ASN A 3 -12.15 7.51 6.62
C ASN A 3 -11.94 6.11 6.03
N LEU A 4 -10.95 5.98 5.18
CA LEU A 4 -10.51 4.73 4.58
C LEU A 4 -9.01 4.57 4.85
N SER A 5 -8.64 3.66 5.74
CA SER A 5 -7.24 3.27 5.96
C SER A 5 -6.87 2.16 4.99
N ILE A 6 -5.69 2.26 4.39
CA ILE A 6 -5.26 1.39 3.28
C ILE A 6 -3.84 0.91 3.53
N ASP A 7 -3.58 -0.34 3.15
CA ASP A 7 -2.26 -0.95 3.02
C ASP A 7 -2.28 -1.93 1.84
N ILE A 8 -1.20 -2.02 1.07
CA ILE A 8 -1.13 -2.90 -0.10
C ILE A 8 0.16 -3.71 -0.13
N GLU A 9 0.06 -4.91 -0.68
CA GLU A 9 1.22 -5.67 -1.14
C GLU A 9 1.17 -5.77 -2.66
N SER A 10 2.30 -5.52 -3.33
CA SER A 10 2.36 -5.45 -4.78
C SER A 10 3.61 -6.09 -5.34
N PHE A 11 3.57 -6.47 -6.61
CA PHE A 11 4.70 -6.99 -7.37
C PHE A 11 4.98 -6.13 -8.59
N SER A 12 6.25 -6.05 -8.95
CA SER A 12 6.75 -5.53 -10.24
C SER A 12 8.17 -6.05 -10.48
N SER A 13 8.53 -6.34 -11.72
CA SER A 13 9.91 -6.66 -12.10
C SER A 13 10.87 -5.48 -11.93
N ILE A 14 10.34 -4.26 -11.78
CA ILE A 14 11.15 -3.06 -11.54
C ILE A 14 11.47 -2.94 -10.05
N ASN A 15 12.75 -2.78 -9.72
CA ASN A 15 13.19 -2.64 -8.34
C ASN A 15 12.76 -1.28 -7.75
N LEU A 16 11.80 -1.31 -6.80
CA LEU A 16 11.21 -0.14 -6.16
C LEU A 16 12.26 0.78 -5.51
N SER A 17 13.24 0.22 -4.80
CA SER A 17 14.23 1.01 -4.05
C SER A 17 15.22 1.76 -4.96
N LYS A 18 15.42 1.27 -6.19
CA LYS A 18 16.33 1.89 -7.18
C LYS A 18 15.61 2.88 -8.08
N SER A 19 14.34 2.64 -8.39
CA SER A 19 13.62 3.36 -9.45
C SER A 19 12.51 4.28 -8.93
N GLY A 20 12.08 4.11 -7.68
CA GLY A 20 10.96 4.82 -7.10
C GLY A 20 9.58 4.31 -7.57
N CYS A 21 8.53 4.72 -6.87
CA CYS A 21 7.18 4.17 -7.08
C CYS A 21 6.60 4.48 -8.48
N TYR A 22 6.90 5.63 -9.06
CA TYR A 22 6.38 6.00 -10.38
C TYR A 22 6.87 5.06 -11.48
N ARG A 23 8.14 4.72 -11.49
CA ARG A 23 8.69 3.75 -12.44
C ARG A 23 8.25 2.32 -12.13
N TYR A 24 8.10 2.01 -10.85
CA TYR A 24 7.65 0.70 -10.38
C TYR A 24 6.28 0.31 -10.94
N VAL A 25 5.32 1.23 -10.93
CA VAL A 25 3.95 0.98 -11.42
C VAL A 25 3.81 1.01 -12.95
N GLU A 26 4.81 1.51 -13.66
CA GLU A 26 4.83 1.51 -15.14
C GLU A 26 5.25 0.17 -15.74
N SER A 27 5.71 -0.77 -14.92
CA SER A 27 6.04 -2.11 -15.40
C SER A 27 4.80 -2.81 -15.97
N PRO A 28 4.93 -3.50 -17.12
CA PRO A 28 3.82 -4.27 -17.69
C PRO A 28 3.30 -5.38 -16.77
N ASP A 29 4.14 -5.86 -15.86
CA ASP A 29 3.84 -6.92 -14.89
C ASP A 29 3.53 -6.36 -13.48
N PHE A 30 3.32 -5.04 -13.36
CA PHE A 30 2.88 -4.47 -12.10
C PHE A 30 1.49 -4.99 -11.73
N GLU A 31 1.37 -5.51 -10.52
CA GLU A 31 0.10 -5.94 -9.95
C GLU A 31 0.04 -5.67 -8.44
N ILE A 32 -1.16 -5.45 -7.93
CA ILE A 32 -1.45 -5.45 -6.50
C ILE A 32 -1.89 -6.85 -6.13
N LEU A 33 -1.20 -7.47 -5.18
CA LEU A 33 -1.45 -8.84 -4.73
C LEU A 33 -2.49 -8.88 -3.61
N LEU A 34 -2.31 -8.01 -2.61
CA LEU A 34 -3.22 -7.89 -1.46
C LEU A 34 -3.63 -6.43 -1.27
N PHE A 35 -4.89 -6.23 -0.92
CA PHE A 35 -5.45 -4.93 -0.56
C PHE A 35 -6.05 -5.01 0.84
N GLY A 36 -5.35 -4.43 1.81
CA GLY A 36 -5.82 -4.29 3.18
C GLY A 36 -6.55 -2.97 3.37
N TYR A 37 -7.69 -2.99 4.06
CA TYR A 37 -8.41 -1.75 4.36
C TYR A 37 -9.20 -1.82 5.66
N SER A 38 -9.50 -0.63 6.21
CA SER A 38 -10.41 -0.45 7.34
C SER A 38 -11.27 0.78 7.10
N LEU A 39 -12.57 0.66 7.38
CA LEU A 39 -13.56 1.73 7.23
C LEU A 39 -13.83 2.36 8.60
N ASP A 40 -13.69 3.69 8.69
CA ASP A 40 -14.01 4.50 9.88
C ASP A 40 -13.42 3.95 11.20
N GLY A 41 -12.22 3.33 11.11
CA GLY A 41 -11.55 2.71 12.27
C GLY A 41 -12.12 1.37 12.71
N GLY A 42 -12.95 0.74 11.88
CA GLY A 42 -13.49 -0.60 12.12
C GLY A 42 -12.45 -1.72 11.94
N ALA A 43 -12.90 -2.96 11.90
CA ALA A 43 -12.04 -4.11 11.70
C ALA A 43 -11.31 -4.04 10.35
N ALA A 44 -10.03 -4.39 10.34
CA ALA A 44 -9.27 -4.52 9.11
C ALA A 44 -9.79 -5.70 8.29
N GLN A 45 -9.89 -5.50 6.98
CA GLN A 45 -10.27 -6.48 5.99
C GLN A 45 -9.13 -6.61 4.97
N VAL A 46 -8.98 -7.78 4.39
CA VAL A 46 -8.00 -8.06 3.34
C VAL A 46 -8.70 -8.67 2.15
N VAL A 47 -8.37 -8.19 0.97
CA VAL A 47 -8.83 -8.73 -0.32
C VAL A 47 -7.63 -9.35 -1.01
N ASP A 48 -7.70 -10.63 -1.33
CA ASP A 48 -6.66 -11.37 -2.05
C ASP A 48 -6.89 -11.26 -3.56
N LEU A 49 -6.30 -10.21 -4.14
CA LEU A 49 -6.42 -9.93 -5.58
C LEU A 49 -5.68 -10.99 -6.42
N ALA A 50 -4.58 -11.55 -5.89
CA ALA A 50 -3.83 -12.60 -6.57
C ALA A 50 -4.65 -13.89 -6.71
N CYS A 51 -5.56 -14.17 -5.76
CA CYS A 51 -6.53 -15.26 -5.85
C CYS A 51 -7.83 -14.91 -6.58
N GLY A 52 -7.92 -13.70 -7.14
CA GLY A 52 -9.08 -13.28 -7.96
C GLY A 52 -10.23 -12.67 -7.17
N GLU A 53 -10.04 -12.38 -5.88
CA GLU A 53 -11.01 -11.60 -5.11
C GLU A 53 -11.13 -10.17 -5.67
N LYS A 54 -12.20 -9.48 -5.33
CA LYS A 54 -12.46 -8.12 -5.83
C LYS A 54 -12.66 -7.16 -4.66
N ILE A 55 -12.04 -5.99 -4.77
CA ILE A 55 -12.30 -4.90 -3.85
C ILE A 55 -13.78 -4.48 -3.99
N PRO A 56 -14.52 -4.29 -2.88
CA PRO A 56 -15.90 -3.81 -2.92
C PRO A 56 -16.05 -2.51 -3.72
N ALA A 57 -17.12 -2.40 -4.48
CA ALA A 57 -17.31 -1.27 -5.40
C ALA A 57 -17.38 0.10 -4.69
N ASP A 58 -17.93 0.15 -3.48
CA ASP A 58 -17.98 1.35 -2.65
C ASP A 58 -16.60 1.76 -2.12
N VAL A 59 -15.72 0.79 -1.86
CA VAL A 59 -14.31 1.05 -1.49
C VAL A 59 -13.52 1.58 -2.69
N ILE A 60 -13.73 1.01 -3.89
CA ILE A 60 -13.12 1.54 -5.14
C ILE A 60 -13.58 2.97 -5.39
N ALA A 61 -14.88 3.26 -5.27
CA ALA A 61 -15.41 4.61 -5.46
C ALA A 61 -14.80 5.60 -4.45
N ALA A 62 -14.59 5.17 -3.20
CA ALA A 62 -14.00 5.99 -2.14
C ALA A 62 -12.55 6.42 -2.43
N LEU A 63 -11.80 5.69 -3.27
CA LEU A 63 -10.41 6.05 -3.61
C LEU A 63 -10.31 7.41 -4.31
N THR A 64 -11.31 7.77 -5.12
CA THR A 64 -11.37 9.03 -5.87
C THR A 64 -12.35 10.05 -5.30
N ASP A 65 -13.11 9.70 -4.26
CA ASP A 65 -14.04 10.60 -3.60
C ASP A 65 -13.28 11.53 -2.64
N GLU A 66 -13.31 12.83 -2.92
CA GLU A 66 -12.66 13.85 -2.09
C GLU A 66 -13.28 13.99 -0.69
N ALA A 67 -14.55 13.61 -0.52
CA ALA A 67 -15.23 13.63 0.77
C ALA A 67 -14.77 12.50 1.71
N VAL A 68 -14.06 11.50 1.19
CA VAL A 68 -13.48 10.41 1.97
C VAL A 68 -12.00 10.67 2.21
N THR A 69 -11.58 10.74 3.46
CA THR A 69 -10.16 10.84 3.83
C THR A 69 -9.48 9.48 3.71
N LYS A 70 -8.44 9.37 2.90
CA LYS A 70 -7.61 8.17 2.76
C LYS A 70 -6.38 8.27 3.63
N TRP A 71 -6.05 7.20 4.34
CA TRP A 71 -4.91 7.08 5.24
C TRP A 71 -4.05 5.89 4.84
N ALA A 72 -2.74 6.11 4.75
CA ALA A 72 -1.77 5.02 4.59
C ALA A 72 -0.44 5.38 5.26
N PHE A 73 0.38 4.36 5.55
CA PHE A 73 1.75 4.57 6.01
C PHE A 73 2.69 4.62 4.80
N ASN A 74 3.16 5.80 4.42
CA ASN A 74 3.79 6.13 3.14
C ASN A 74 2.78 6.30 1.99
N ALA A 75 1.70 7.01 2.24
CA ALA A 75 0.51 7.15 1.38
C ALA A 75 0.78 7.52 -0.09
N SER A 76 1.94 8.08 -0.41
CA SER A 76 2.35 8.34 -1.79
C SER A 76 2.50 7.06 -2.59
N PHE A 77 2.97 5.98 -1.96
CA PHE A 77 3.12 4.67 -2.60
C PHE A 77 1.75 4.06 -2.93
N GLU A 78 0.86 3.97 -1.94
CA GLU A 78 -0.49 3.42 -2.15
C GLU A 78 -1.26 4.21 -3.20
N ARG A 79 -1.21 5.56 -3.13
CA ARG A 79 -1.89 6.43 -4.08
C ARG A 79 -1.43 6.19 -5.51
N VAL A 80 -0.13 6.09 -5.74
CA VAL A 80 0.45 5.86 -7.08
C VAL A 80 0.09 4.46 -7.60
N CYS A 81 0.23 3.43 -6.76
CA CYS A 81 -0.13 2.05 -7.11
C CYS A 81 -1.62 1.92 -7.43
N LEU A 82 -2.48 2.49 -6.60
CA LEU A 82 -3.94 2.44 -6.79
C LEU A 82 -4.39 3.26 -7.99
N SER A 83 -3.70 4.36 -8.34
CA SER A 83 -3.96 5.10 -9.57
C SER A 83 -3.81 4.21 -10.80
N ARG A 84 -2.73 3.43 -10.86
CA ARG A 84 -2.51 2.47 -11.93
C ARG A 84 -3.52 1.34 -11.92
N PHE A 85 -3.85 0.81 -10.73
CA PHE A 85 -4.82 -0.28 -10.54
C PHE A 85 -6.22 0.08 -11.05
N ILE A 86 -6.71 1.31 -10.78
CA ILE A 86 -8.02 1.76 -11.28
C ILE A 86 -8.00 2.21 -12.74
N GLY A 87 -6.87 2.09 -13.43
CA GLY A 87 -6.73 2.31 -14.86
C GLY A 87 -6.50 3.76 -15.30
N LEU A 88 -5.99 4.63 -14.41
CA LEU A 88 -5.59 5.97 -14.85
C LEU A 88 -4.43 5.88 -15.85
N PRO A 89 -4.39 6.80 -16.85
CA PRO A 89 -3.31 6.86 -17.82
C PRO A 89 -1.95 7.06 -17.16
N THR A 90 -0.88 6.63 -17.85
CA THR A 90 0.50 6.87 -17.40
C THR A 90 0.75 8.36 -17.19
N GLY A 91 1.27 8.70 -16.01
CA GLY A 91 1.51 10.09 -15.60
C GLY A 91 0.33 10.79 -14.94
N GLU A 92 -0.84 10.15 -14.90
CA GLU A 92 -2.00 10.63 -14.15
C GLU A 92 -2.18 9.86 -12.84
N TYR A 93 -2.51 10.58 -11.79
CA TYR A 93 -2.63 10.00 -10.44
C TYR A 93 -3.85 10.56 -9.72
N ILE A 94 -4.44 9.77 -8.82
CA ILE A 94 -5.51 10.21 -7.92
C ILE A 94 -5.08 11.50 -7.22
N ASP A 95 -5.99 12.47 -7.10
CA ASP A 95 -5.72 13.73 -6.41
C ASP A 95 -5.26 13.48 -4.96
N PRO A 96 -4.13 14.06 -4.53
CA PRO A 96 -3.60 13.86 -3.19
C PRO A 96 -4.37 14.60 -2.09
N ALA A 97 -5.28 15.52 -2.40
CA ALA A 97 -5.89 16.45 -1.43
C ALA A 97 -6.57 15.75 -0.25
N SER A 98 -7.20 14.59 -0.49
CA SER A 98 -7.86 13.78 0.55
C SER A 98 -7.01 12.62 1.07
N TRP A 99 -5.71 12.56 0.72
CA TRP A 99 -4.78 11.53 1.19
C TRP A 99 -3.91 12.04 2.32
N HIS A 100 -3.86 11.30 3.41
CA HIS A 100 -3.06 11.57 4.57
C HIS A 100 -2.03 10.46 4.81
N CYS A 101 -0.81 10.88 5.16
CA CYS A 101 0.30 9.96 5.39
C CYS A 101 0.64 9.88 6.88
N SER A 102 0.37 8.74 7.51
CA SER A 102 0.68 8.52 8.92
C SER A 102 2.20 8.48 9.19
N MET A 103 3.03 8.15 8.20
CA MET A 103 4.49 8.26 8.30
C MET A 103 4.93 9.72 8.43
N VAL A 104 4.32 10.65 7.67
CA VAL A 104 4.61 12.09 7.78
C VAL A 104 4.17 12.61 9.15
N TRP A 105 3.01 12.18 9.64
CA TRP A 105 2.57 12.53 10.99
C TRP A 105 3.52 12.01 12.07
N ALA A 106 3.97 10.77 11.95
CA ALA A 106 4.99 10.22 12.85
C ALA A 106 6.27 11.09 12.84
N ALA A 107 6.74 11.50 11.65
CA ALA A 107 7.90 12.36 11.51
C ALA A 107 7.73 13.71 12.22
N THR A 108 6.57 14.35 12.10
CA THR A 108 6.28 15.65 12.77
C THR A 108 6.26 15.53 14.28
N MET A 109 5.99 14.35 14.82
CA MET A 109 6.04 14.04 16.25
C MET A 109 7.41 13.52 16.73
N GLY A 110 8.41 13.49 15.86
CA GLY A 110 9.75 12.97 16.20
C GLY A 110 9.82 11.45 16.33
N LEU A 111 8.84 10.73 15.79
CA LEU A 111 8.81 9.27 15.80
C LEU A 111 9.62 8.68 14.63
N PRO A 112 10.01 7.40 14.70
CA PRO A 112 10.69 6.72 13.59
C PRO A 112 9.88 6.73 12.29
N LEU A 113 10.59 6.70 11.14
CA LEU A 113 9.97 6.65 9.80
C LEU A 113 9.62 5.22 9.33
N SER A 114 9.59 4.26 10.23
CA SER A 114 9.15 2.90 9.93
C SER A 114 7.95 2.51 10.79
N LEU A 115 6.99 1.80 10.21
CA LEU A 115 5.80 1.33 10.94
C LEU A 115 6.18 0.46 12.14
N GLU A 116 7.21 -0.40 11.99
CA GLU A 116 7.79 -1.21 13.06
C GLU A 116 8.32 -0.33 14.21
N GLY A 117 9.09 0.71 13.87
CA GLY A 117 9.66 1.64 14.85
C GLY A 117 8.58 2.46 15.57
N VAL A 118 7.60 2.97 14.85
CA VAL A 118 6.45 3.69 15.45
C VAL A 118 5.70 2.78 16.41
N GLY A 119 5.38 1.55 15.98
CA GLY A 119 4.69 0.57 16.80
C GLY A 119 5.45 0.25 18.09
N ALA A 120 6.79 0.10 18.01
CA ALA A 120 7.64 -0.16 19.16
C ALA A 120 7.67 1.03 20.15
N VAL A 121 7.84 2.26 19.65
CA VAL A 121 7.86 3.47 20.49
C VAL A 121 6.52 3.71 21.18
N LEU A 122 5.42 3.55 20.44
CA LEU A 122 4.05 3.72 20.97
C LEU A 122 3.56 2.50 21.77
N LYS A 123 4.34 1.42 21.84
CA LYS A 123 3.99 0.17 22.55
C LYS A 123 2.63 -0.38 22.11
N LEU A 124 2.39 -0.38 20.79
CA LEU A 124 1.14 -0.91 20.25
C LEU A 124 1.04 -2.42 20.48
N ASP A 125 -0.14 -2.92 20.84
CA ASP A 125 -0.39 -4.34 21.08
C ASP A 125 -0.11 -5.21 19.85
N LYS A 126 -0.39 -4.68 18.66
CA LYS A 126 -0.10 -5.34 17.39
C LYS A 126 1.19 -4.77 16.80
N GLN A 127 2.22 -5.60 16.75
CA GLN A 127 3.50 -5.28 16.14
C GLN A 127 3.60 -5.90 14.73
N LYS A 128 4.49 -5.34 13.89
CA LYS A 128 4.76 -5.92 12.57
C LYS A 128 5.37 -7.32 12.73
N LEU A 129 4.79 -8.31 12.03
CA LEU A 129 5.29 -9.68 12.06
C LEU A 129 6.66 -9.79 11.38
N THR A 130 7.60 -10.46 12.04
CA THR A 130 8.97 -10.67 11.50
C THR A 130 8.97 -11.53 10.24
N GLU A 131 8.10 -12.53 10.19
CA GLU A 131 7.92 -13.44 9.04
C GLU A 131 7.41 -12.69 7.79
N GLY A 132 6.70 -11.58 7.95
CA GLY A 132 6.22 -10.76 6.84
C GLY A 132 7.33 -10.24 5.93
N LYS A 133 8.55 -10.00 6.47
CA LYS A 133 9.70 -9.57 5.66
C LYS A 133 10.15 -10.63 4.64
N ASP A 134 10.09 -11.88 5.01
CA ASP A 134 10.48 -12.99 4.12
C ASP A 134 9.39 -13.27 3.09
N LEU A 135 8.12 -13.15 3.46
CA LEU A 135 6.99 -13.24 2.52
C LEU A 135 7.03 -12.12 1.48
N ILE A 136 7.32 -10.87 1.88
CA ILE A 136 7.49 -9.74 0.94
C ILE A 136 8.63 -10.03 -0.05
N LYS A 137 9.77 -10.56 0.40
CA LYS A 137 10.86 -10.91 -0.50
C LYS A 137 10.47 -12.02 -1.48
N TYR A 138 9.66 -12.98 -1.03
CA TYR A 138 9.27 -14.11 -1.84
C TYR A 138 8.23 -13.75 -2.90
N PHE A 139 7.21 -12.96 -2.53
CA PHE A 139 6.08 -12.66 -3.40
C PHE A 139 6.15 -11.31 -4.10
N CYS A 140 6.77 -10.30 -3.48
CA CYS A 140 6.73 -8.91 -3.95
C CYS A 140 8.02 -8.46 -4.64
N GLN A 141 9.05 -9.31 -4.72
CA GLN A 141 10.32 -8.95 -5.33
C GLN A 141 10.71 -9.95 -6.43
N PRO A 142 11.21 -9.44 -7.59
CA PRO A 142 11.72 -10.33 -8.62
C PRO A 142 12.97 -11.07 -8.14
N CYS A 143 13.03 -12.36 -8.36
CA CYS A 143 14.20 -13.18 -8.09
C CYS A 143 14.81 -13.70 -9.40
N ALA A 144 16.13 -13.84 -9.44
CA ALA A 144 16.79 -14.51 -10.55
C ALA A 144 16.49 -16.02 -10.48
N PRO A 145 16.14 -16.67 -11.59
CA PRO A 145 15.97 -18.12 -11.63
C PRO A 145 17.26 -18.82 -11.14
N THR A 146 17.11 -19.79 -10.28
CA THR A 146 18.18 -20.65 -9.80
C THR A 146 17.90 -22.10 -10.20
N LYS A 147 18.87 -23.02 -9.99
CA LYS A 147 18.62 -24.45 -10.23
C LYS A 147 17.58 -25.07 -9.26
N ALA A 148 17.20 -24.34 -8.22
CA ALA A 148 16.28 -24.78 -7.17
C ALA A 148 14.86 -24.19 -7.29
N ASN A 149 14.68 -23.21 -8.15
CA ASN A 149 13.37 -22.58 -8.42
C ASN A 149 13.20 -22.22 -9.90
#